data_adca0dbb1f61d648958772973d2974fd
#
_entry.id   adca0dbb1f61d648958772973d2974fd
#
_cell.length_a   1.000
_cell.length_b   1.000
_cell.length_c   1.000
_cell.angle_alpha   90.00
_cell.angle_beta   90.00
_cell.angle_gamma   90.00
#
_symmetry.space_group_name_H-M   'P 1'
#
loop_
_entity.id
_entity.type
_entity.pdbx_description
1 polymer ?
#
loop_
_entity_poly.entity_id
_entity_poly.type
_entity_poly.pdbx_seq_one_letter_code
_entity_poly.pdbx_strand_id
1 'polypeptide(L)'
;MIMPEARRKWLAAAAPTVVMLLLAPLALKRLGRIPEAPPVAQAAAANPALPAAGAAAAESEPPRINPTRAMQYVREVVAFGPRPIGSDAHKKLEAYLVAHLKGATVEHDDFTATTPDGSFPIHNLIAKFPGTKPGAVIIAAHYDTLMRVKGFVGANDGGSGTGLLLELANQLRSGKRNGYSVWLVWLDGEESVRQWSDTDSTYGSRHLAEKWKQDGTISQLKAFLLADMIGDADLNIDRDQNSTGWLEDLVYQAASKLGYQSHFFARTLPMEDDHIPFAKAGVPVADLIDFDYGYNNVFWHTTQDTLDKLSPKSLEITGDVLLESVRMIDQK
;
A
#
# COMPACT_ATOMS: atom_id res chain seq x y z
N MET A 1 -30.16 -12.79 36.99
CA MET A 1 -30.74 -11.47 36.69
C MET A 1 -30.55 -11.27 35.19
N ILE A 2 -31.62 -11.45 34.42
CA ILE A 2 -31.65 -11.62 32.97
C ILE A 2 -31.78 -10.22 32.36
N MET A 3 -30.88 -9.87 31.45
CA MET A 3 -31.02 -8.64 30.66
C MET A 3 -31.77 -8.88 29.35
N PRO A 4 -32.63 -7.95 28.89
CA PRO A 4 -33.51 -8.18 27.74
C PRO A 4 -32.84 -7.88 26.41
N GLU A 5 -33.20 -8.70 25.41
CA GLU A 5 -32.88 -8.57 23.98
C GLU A 5 -33.45 -7.30 23.37
N ALA A 6 -32.58 -6.48 22.75
CA ALA A 6 -33.01 -5.38 21.89
C ALA A 6 -33.20 -5.90 20.45
N ARG A 7 -34.45 -6.04 20.03
CA ARG A 7 -34.87 -6.39 18.64
C ARG A 7 -34.48 -5.24 17.69
N ARG A 8 -33.59 -5.52 16.74
CA ARG A 8 -33.39 -4.68 15.54
C ARG A 8 -34.49 -4.98 14.52
N LYS A 9 -35.35 -4.00 14.25
CA LYS A 9 -36.30 -4.00 13.16
C LYS A 9 -35.57 -3.60 11.86
N TRP A 10 -35.53 -4.49 10.89
CA TRP A 10 -35.14 -4.16 9.52
C TRP A 10 -36.34 -3.61 8.78
N LEU A 11 -36.25 -2.38 8.30
CA LEU A 11 -37.19 -1.76 7.36
C LEU A 11 -36.77 -2.18 5.94
N ALA A 12 -37.64 -2.92 5.27
CA ALA A 12 -37.52 -3.23 3.85
C ALA A 12 -37.80 -1.96 3.03
N ALA A 13 -36.84 -1.52 2.24
CA ALA A 13 -37.02 -0.46 1.23
C ALA A 13 -37.42 -1.11 -0.10
N ALA A 14 -38.54 -0.66 -0.65
CA ALA A 14 -39.10 -1.11 -1.92
C ALA A 14 -38.29 -0.61 -3.11
N ALA A 15 -38.10 -1.48 -4.11
CA ALA A 15 -37.47 -1.16 -5.38
C ALA A 15 -38.37 -0.25 -6.25
N PRO A 16 -37.83 0.74 -6.99
CA PRO A 16 -38.60 1.46 -7.99
C PRO A 16 -38.65 0.69 -9.32
N THR A 17 -39.84 0.56 -9.85
CA THR A 17 -40.17 -0.02 -11.14
C THR A 17 -39.67 0.91 -12.26
N VAL A 18 -38.84 0.38 -13.16
CA VAL A 18 -38.39 1.07 -14.37
C VAL A 18 -39.51 0.92 -15.44
N VAL A 19 -40.10 2.02 -15.84
CA VAL A 19 -41.01 2.12 -17.00
C VAL A 19 -40.17 2.35 -18.25
N MET A 20 -40.16 1.37 -19.15
CA MET A 20 -39.58 1.46 -20.50
C MET A 20 -40.54 2.24 -21.41
N LEU A 21 -40.14 3.43 -21.85
CA LEU A 21 -40.80 4.17 -22.92
C LEU A 21 -40.13 3.85 -24.25
N LEU A 22 -40.87 3.10 -25.09
CA LEU A 22 -40.58 2.89 -26.51
C LEU A 22 -40.91 4.15 -27.30
N LEU A 23 -39.94 4.75 -27.96
CA LEU A 23 -40.17 5.73 -29.03
C LEU A 23 -39.64 5.18 -30.35
N ALA A 24 -40.57 5.04 -31.31
CA ALA A 24 -40.35 4.60 -32.67
C ALA A 24 -39.74 5.70 -33.56
N PRO A 25 -39.16 5.35 -34.73
CA PRO A 25 -38.36 6.27 -35.53
C PRO A 25 -39.25 7.07 -36.52
N LEU A 26 -38.95 8.34 -36.69
CA LEU A 26 -39.51 9.16 -37.80
C LEU A 26 -38.43 9.61 -38.79
N ALA A 27 -38.54 9.02 -39.94
CA ALA A 27 -38.31 9.49 -41.31
C ALA A 27 -37.22 10.53 -41.63
N LEU A 28 -36.27 10.03 -42.43
CA LEU A 28 -35.41 10.77 -43.36
C LEU A 28 -36.26 11.68 -44.30
N LYS A 29 -35.83 12.94 -44.50
CA LYS A 29 -36.03 13.63 -45.80
C LYS A 29 -34.94 14.66 -46.12
N ARG A 30 -34.28 14.37 -47.24
CA ARG A 30 -33.72 15.27 -48.26
C ARG A 30 -32.39 16.01 -47.98
N LEU A 31 -31.41 15.47 -48.63
CA LEU A 31 -30.16 16.08 -49.09
C LEU A 31 -30.36 17.37 -49.88
N GLY A 32 -29.69 18.43 -49.43
CA GLY A 32 -29.34 19.59 -50.27
C GLY A 32 -27.88 19.47 -50.68
N ARG A 33 -27.62 19.61 -52.01
CA ARG A 33 -26.27 19.63 -52.61
C ARG A 33 -25.47 20.81 -52.03
N ILE A 34 -24.27 20.56 -51.59
CA ILE A 34 -23.26 21.58 -51.26
C ILE A 34 -22.54 21.98 -52.56
N PRO A 35 -22.41 23.29 -52.89
CA PRO A 35 -21.66 23.72 -54.09
C PRO A 35 -20.16 23.53 -53.88
N GLU A 36 -19.50 23.08 -54.95
CA GLU A 36 -18.05 22.90 -55.09
C GLU A 36 -17.35 24.28 -55.05
N ALA A 37 -16.31 24.40 -54.21
CA ALA A 37 -15.50 25.61 -54.11
C ALA A 37 -14.42 25.61 -55.23
N PRO A 38 -14.06 26.79 -55.78
CA PRO A 38 -13.07 26.86 -56.85
C PRO A 38 -11.66 26.59 -56.33
N PRO A 39 -10.73 26.13 -57.21
CA PRO A 39 -9.36 25.76 -56.81
C PRO A 39 -8.54 26.98 -56.41
N VAL A 40 -7.97 26.94 -55.22
CA VAL A 40 -7.04 27.95 -54.74
C VAL A 40 -5.63 27.61 -55.23
N ALA A 41 -5.00 28.54 -55.94
CA ALA A 41 -3.62 28.45 -56.39
C ALA A 41 -2.66 28.32 -55.20
N GLN A 42 -1.83 27.30 -55.25
CA GLN A 42 -0.76 27.10 -54.29
C GLN A 42 0.39 28.13 -54.54
N ALA A 43 0.49 29.13 -53.71
CA ALA A 43 1.71 29.90 -53.56
C ALA A 43 2.68 29.15 -52.63
N ALA A 44 3.84 28.73 -53.15
CA ALA A 44 4.87 28.11 -52.35
C ALA A 44 5.49 29.15 -51.41
N ALA A 45 5.07 29.17 -50.16
CA ALA A 45 5.73 29.92 -49.07
C ALA A 45 6.76 28.98 -48.42
N ALA A 46 8.03 29.37 -48.46
CA ALA A 46 9.10 28.70 -47.75
C ALA A 46 8.83 28.77 -46.25
N ASN A 47 8.60 27.61 -45.63
CA ASN A 47 8.53 27.51 -44.18
C ASN A 47 9.92 27.78 -43.56
N PRO A 48 10.06 28.71 -42.61
CA PRO A 48 11.24 28.74 -41.78
C PRO A 48 11.27 27.48 -40.92
N ALA A 49 12.40 26.78 -40.91
CA ALA A 49 12.63 25.61 -40.10
C ALA A 49 12.34 25.95 -38.61
N LEU A 50 11.33 25.31 -38.03
CA LEU A 50 11.11 25.30 -36.61
C LEU A 50 12.39 24.75 -35.93
N PRO A 51 12.87 25.34 -34.84
CA PRO A 51 13.97 24.78 -34.09
C PRO A 51 13.54 23.38 -33.65
N ALA A 52 14.44 22.40 -33.87
CA ALA A 52 14.23 21.03 -33.41
C ALA A 52 13.80 21.05 -31.95
N ALA A 53 12.61 20.57 -31.67
CA ALA A 53 12.16 20.33 -30.31
C ALA A 53 13.26 19.49 -29.65
N GLY A 54 13.88 20.04 -28.59
CA GLY A 54 14.87 19.32 -27.82
C GLY A 54 14.31 17.95 -27.49
N ALA A 55 15.09 16.90 -27.76
CA ALA A 55 14.72 15.54 -27.44
C ALA A 55 14.31 15.51 -25.98
N ALA A 56 13.01 15.35 -25.72
CA ALA A 56 12.52 15.05 -24.37
C ALA A 56 13.34 13.83 -23.93
N ALA A 57 14.05 13.96 -22.83
CA ALA A 57 14.78 12.85 -22.25
C ALA A 57 13.79 11.70 -22.13
N ALA A 58 14.08 10.56 -22.77
CA ALA A 58 13.22 9.39 -22.73
C ALA A 58 12.96 9.09 -21.24
N GLU A 59 11.70 9.16 -20.84
CA GLU A 59 11.32 8.86 -19.48
C GLU A 59 11.73 7.41 -19.21
N SER A 60 12.59 7.18 -18.23
CA SER A 60 13.05 5.82 -17.91
C SER A 60 11.82 4.95 -17.59
N GLU A 61 11.82 3.70 -18.04
CA GLU A 61 10.75 2.76 -17.71
C GLU A 61 10.50 2.75 -16.19
N PRO A 62 9.22 2.66 -15.78
CA PRO A 62 8.90 2.55 -14.36
C PRO A 62 9.60 1.34 -13.73
N PRO A 63 10.10 1.47 -12.51
CA PRO A 63 10.73 0.34 -11.82
C PRO A 63 9.71 -0.78 -11.60
N ARG A 64 10.17 -2.03 -11.69
CA ARG A 64 9.32 -3.22 -11.55
C ARG A 64 9.91 -4.18 -10.54
N ILE A 65 9.04 -4.79 -9.73
CA ILE A 65 9.44 -5.87 -8.83
C ILE A 65 9.48 -7.22 -9.55
N ASN A 66 10.07 -8.23 -8.89
CA ASN A 66 9.94 -9.62 -9.33
C ASN A 66 8.83 -10.32 -8.52
N PRO A 67 7.62 -10.55 -9.09
CA PRO A 67 6.49 -11.09 -8.34
C PRO A 67 6.71 -12.54 -7.86
N THR A 68 7.48 -13.32 -8.62
CA THR A 68 7.81 -14.70 -8.19
C THR A 68 8.70 -14.70 -6.95
N ARG A 69 9.69 -13.80 -6.91
CA ARG A 69 10.57 -13.67 -5.74
C ARG A 69 9.84 -13.05 -4.55
N ALA A 70 8.98 -12.03 -4.76
CA ALA A 70 8.14 -11.47 -3.71
C ALA A 70 7.27 -12.57 -3.06
N MET A 71 6.57 -13.36 -3.88
CA MET A 71 5.76 -14.49 -3.38
C MET A 71 6.61 -15.58 -2.71
N GLN A 72 7.84 -15.78 -3.16
CA GLN A 72 8.77 -16.71 -2.48
C GLN A 72 9.11 -16.22 -1.07
N TYR A 73 9.38 -14.93 -0.89
CA TYR A 73 9.59 -14.36 0.44
C TYR A 73 8.35 -14.49 1.33
N VAL A 74 7.15 -14.26 0.80
CA VAL A 74 5.92 -14.49 1.56
C VAL A 74 5.82 -15.95 2.03
N ARG A 75 6.09 -16.92 1.16
CA ARG A 75 6.11 -18.35 1.55
C ARG A 75 7.12 -18.64 2.65
N GLU A 76 8.31 -18.06 2.57
CA GLU A 76 9.37 -18.24 3.56
C GLU A 76 8.99 -17.61 4.91
N VAL A 77 8.38 -16.42 4.91
CA VAL A 77 7.83 -15.77 6.11
C VAL A 77 6.72 -16.63 6.74
N VAL A 78 5.77 -17.08 5.96
CA VAL A 78 4.64 -17.92 6.45
C VAL A 78 5.12 -19.28 6.98
N ALA A 79 6.23 -19.81 6.45
CA ALA A 79 6.80 -21.07 6.90
C ALA A 79 7.30 -21.06 8.35
N PHE A 80 7.51 -19.89 8.96
CA PHE A 80 7.78 -19.77 10.41
C PHE A 80 6.54 -20.10 11.26
N GLY A 81 5.34 -20.11 10.65
CA GLY A 81 4.07 -20.32 11.33
C GLY A 81 3.58 -19.07 12.06
N PRO A 82 2.69 -19.24 13.06
CA PRO A 82 2.25 -18.16 13.92
C PRO A 82 3.44 -17.49 14.61
N ARG A 83 3.55 -16.18 14.48
CA ARG A 83 4.68 -15.38 14.93
C ARG A 83 4.26 -14.16 15.75
N PRO A 84 3.41 -14.37 16.80
CA PRO A 84 3.03 -13.26 17.67
C PRO A 84 4.24 -12.73 18.42
N ILE A 85 4.17 -11.48 18.86
CA ILE A 85 5.24 -10.81 19.62
C ILE A 85 5.80 -11.70 20.74
N GLY A 86 7.13 -11.73 20.85
CA GLY A 86 7.86 -12.49 21.87
C GLY A 86 7.94 -13.99 21.64
N SER A 87 7.31 -14.57 20.60
CA SER A 87 7.41 -16.00 20.29
C SER A 87 8.77 -16.39 19.68
N ASP A 88 9.12 -17.68 19.74
CA ASP A 88 10.34 -18.19 19.12
C ASP A 88 10.29 -18.11 17.58
N ALA A 89 9.10 -18.25 16.98
CA ALA A 89 8.89 -18.09 15.54
C ALA A 89 9.15 -16.63 15.12
N HIS A 90 8.67 -15.69 15.90
CA HIS A 90 8.89 -14.25 15.71
C HIS A 90 10.40 -13.91 15.74
N LYS A 91 11.13 -14.34 16.76
CA LYS A 91 12.61 -14.15 16.85
C LYS A 91 13.36 -14.76 15.67
N LYS A 92 12.93 -15.92 15.17
CA LYS A 92 13.52 -16.57 14.00
C LYS A 92 13.26 -15.77 12.73
N LEU A 93 12.05 -15.20 12.59
CA LEU A 93 11.72 -14.31 11.48
C LEU A 93 12.57 -13.04 11.52
N GLU A 94 12.75 -12.39 12.68
CA GLU A 94 13.66 -11.23 12.82
C GLU A 94 15.05 -11.54 12.30
N ALA A 95 15.64 -12.67 12.76
CA ALA A 95 16.95 -13.08 12.30
C ALA A 95 17.00 -13.35 10.78
N TYR A 96 15.93 -13.91 10.22
CA TYR A 96 15.77 -14.12 8.79
C TYR A 96 15.72 -12.79 8.03
N LEU A 97 14.92 -11.80 8.49
CA LEU A 97 14.84 -10.48 7.89
C LEU A 97 16.22 -9.80 7.85
N VAL A 98 16.90 -9.74 9.00
CA VAL A 98 18.25 -9.14 9.10
C VAL A 98 19.24 -9.82 8.15
N ALA A 99 19.19 -11.16 8.03
CA ALA A 99 20.07 -11.91 7.12
C ALA A 99 19.84 -11.55 5.64
N HIS A 100 18.63 -11.16 5.26
CA HIS A 100 18.26 -10.75 3.89
C HIS A 100 18.52 -9.26 3.60
N LEU A 101 18.83 -8.44 4.61
CA LEU A 101 19.11 -7.01 4.47
C LEU A 101 20.59 -6.66 4.28
N LYS A 102 21.44 -7.66 3.97
CA LYS A 102 22.87 -7.43 3.70
C LYS A 102 23.06 -6.39 2.60
N GLY A 103 23.89 -5.40 2.87
CA GLY A 103 24.19 -4.29 1.95
C GLY A 103 23.32 -3.03 2.15
N ALA A 104 22.29 -3.08 3.00
CA ALA A 104 21.62 -1.91 3.54
C ALA A 104 22.23 -1.50 4.88
N THR A 105 22.07 -0.24 5.28
CA THR A 105 22.27 0.17 6.67
C THR A 105 21.02 -0.24 7.44
N VAL A 106 21.17 -1.19 8.37
CA VAL A 106 20.06 -1.68 9.20
C VAL A 106 20.16 -1.05 10.58
N GLU A 107 19.08 -0.44 11.03
CA GLU A 107 18.89 0.07 12.38
C GLU A 107 17.80 -0.73 13.09
N HIS A 108 17.93 -0.85 14.40
CA HIS A 108 16.96 -1.51 15.27
C HIS A 108 16.33 -0.47 16.19
N ASP A 109 15.03 -0.58 16.39
CA ASP A 109 14.30 0.18 17.40
C ASP A 109 13.70 -0.83 18.39
N ASP A 110 14.51 -1.16 19.39
CA ASP A 110 14.23 -2.19 20.39
C ASP A 110 13.70 -1.55 21.66
N PHE A 111 12.55 -2.02 22.13
CA PHE A 111 11.97 -1.58 23.40
C PHE A 111 11.09 -2.67 24.04
N THR A 112 10.57 -2.40 25.22
CA THR A 112 9.62 -3.28 25.90
C THR A 112 8.27 -2.59 25.96
N ALA A 113 7.25 -3.17 25.32
CA ALA A 113 5.88 -2.70 25.40
C ALA A 113 5.19 -3.26 26.64
N THR A 114 4.41 -2.42 27.31
CA THR A 114 3.44 -2.87 28.34
C THR A 114 2.11 -3.13 27.64
N THR A 115 1.63 -4.35 27.73
CA THR A 115 0.40 -4.83 27.09
C THR A 115 -0.59 -5.31 28.18
N PRO A 116 -1.85 -5.56 27.83
CA PRO A 116 -2.83 -6.14 28.76
C PRO A 116 -2.44 -7.51 29.36
N ASP A 117 -1.56 -8.28 28.69
CA ASP A 117 -1.10 -9.61 29.13
C ASP A 117 0.32 -9.61 29.71
N GLY A 118 0.91 -8.44 29.92
CA GLY A 118 2.25 -8.30 30.48
C GLY A 118 3.17 -7.49 29.57
N SER A 119 4.48 -7.65 29.78
CA SER A 119 5.49 -6.93 29.02
C SER A 119 6.10 -7.81 27.96
N PHE A 120 6.16 -7.31 26.72
CA PHE A 120 6.73 -8.00 25.59
C PHE A 120 7.87 -7.18 24.95
N PRO A 121 8.95 -7.83 24.50
CA PRO A 121 9.94 -7.17 23.67
C PRO A 121 9.35 -6.88 22.30
N ILE A 122 9.64 -5.70 21.76
CA ILE A 122 9.22 -5.22 20.43
C ILE A 122 10.46 -4.77 19.69
N HIS A 123 10.57 -5.12 18.42
CA HIS A 123 11.77 -4.93 17.61
C HIS A 123 11.43 -4.42 16.21
N ASN A 124 11.33 -3.09 16.02
CA ASN A 124 11.21 -2.54 14.66
C ASN A 124 12.56 -2.65 13.93
N LEU A 125 12.51 -3.02 12.64
CA LEU A 125 13.68 -3.08 11.77
C LEU A 125 13.60 -1.99 10.71
N ILE A 126 14.66 -1.19 10.55
CA ILE A 126 14.72 -0.09 9.58
C ILE A 126 15.91 -0.35 8.64
N ALA A 127 15.64 -0.65 7.36
CA ALA A 127 16.67 -0.78 6.34
C ALA A 127 16.72 0.48 5.48
N LYS A 128 17.86 1.18 5.52
CA LYS A 128 18.03 2.48 4.84
C LYS A 128 18.78 2.34 3.52
N PHE A 129 18.18 2.84 2.46
CA PHE A 129 18.75 2.91 1.10
C PHE A 129 18.98 4.38 0.75
N PRO A 130 20.25 4.84 0.65
CA PRO A 130 20.55 6.25 0.52
C PRO A 130 20.14 6.81 -0.84
N GLY A 131 19.63 8.03 -0.83
CA GLY A 131 19.37 8.88 -1.98
C GLY A 131 20.27 10.12 -1.99
N THR A 132 20.20 10.91 -3.05
CA THR A 132 20.99 12.15 -3.19
C THR A 132 20.25 13.38 -2.67
N LYS A 133 18.91 13.32 -2.52
CA LYS A 133 18.10 14.40 -1.96
C LYS A 133 18.03 14.29 -0.43
N PRO A 134 18.00 15.44 0.28
CA PRO A 134 17.84 15.44 1.74
C PRO A 134 16.42 15.02 2.14
N GLY A 135 16.32 13.99 2.98
CA GLY A 135 15.05 13.43 3.47
C GLY A 135 14.86 11.98 3.07
N ALA A 136 13.74 11.40 3.54
CA ALA A 136 13.42 10.00 3.31
C ALA A 136 11.93 9.79 3.00
N VAL A 137 11.65 8.80 2.17
CA VAL A 137 10.32 8.18 2.00
C VAL A 137 10.35 6.85 2.71
N ILE A 138 9.35 6.60 3.54
CA ILE A 138 9.17 5.34 4.25
C ILE A 138 8.24 4.44 3.43
N ILE A 139 8.59 3.15 3.34
CA ILE A 139 7.65 2.08 2.98
C ILE A 139 7.67 1.10 4.14
N ALA A 140 6.52 0.84 4.74
CA ALA A 140 6.39 0.04 5.95
C ALA A 140 5.40 -1.11 5.78
N ALA A 141 5.56 -2.13 6.61
CA ALA A 141 4.62 -3.22 6.82
C ALA A 141 4.86 -3.82 8.21
N HIS A 142 3.83 -4.35 8.86
CA HIS A 142 4.03 -5.13 10.07
C HIS A 142 4.46 -6.56 9.76
N TYR A 143 5.05 -7.26 10.74
CA TYR A 143 5.54 -8.63 10.52
C TYR A 143 5.12 -9.62 11.60
N ASP A 144 4.54 -9.15 12.70
CA ASP A 144 3.95 -9.99 13.72
C ASP A 144 2.62 -10.62 13.27
N THR A 145 2.02 -11.46 14.09
CA THR A 145 0.70 -12.06 13.86
C THR A 145 -0.15 -12.02 15.11
N LEU A 146 -1.46 -11.99 14.91
CA LEU A 146 -2.46 -11.97 15.96
C LEU A 146 -2.27 -13.10 16.98
N MET A 147 -2.04 -12.74 18.24
CA MET A 147 -1.73 -13.68 19.32
C MET A 147 -2.92 -14.54 19.73
N ARG A 148 -4.12 -13.98 19.75
CA ARG A 148 -5.33 -14.63 20.30
C ARG A 148 -5.94 -15.71 19.41
N VAL A 149 -5.55 -15.79 18.13
CA VAL A 149 -6.07 -16.81 17.20
C VAL A 149 -5.04 -17.91 17.03
N LYS A 150 -5.26 -19.03 17.73
CA LYS A 150 -4.35 -20.17 17.66
C LYS A 150 -4.27 -20.72 16.24
N GLY A 151 -3.05 -20.79 15.68
CA GLY A 151 -2.80 -21.29 14.33
C GLY A 151 -2.95 -20.24 13.24
N PHE A 152 -3.16 -18.98 13.58
CA PHE A 152 -3.17 -17.86 12.64
C PHE A 152 -1.76 -17.65 12.09
N VAL A 153 -1.57 -17.90 10.80
CA VAL A 153 -0.27 -17.76 10.16
C VAL A 153 -0.09 -16.42 9.45
N GLY A 154 -1.19 -15.64 9.30
CA GLY A 154 -1.14 -14.31 8.73
C GLY A 154 -0.38 -14.30 7.39
N ALA A 155 -0.94 -14.95 6.36
CA ALA A 155 -0.26 -15.01 5.06
C ALA A 155 -0.41 -13.69 4.29
N ASN A 156 -1.60 -13.10 4.34
CA ASN A 156 -1.86 -11.75 3.84
C ASN A 156 -1.52 -10.72 4.91
N ASP A 157 -2.06 -10.92 6.09
CA ASP A 157 -1.97 -10.08 7.26
C ASP A 157 -0.59 -10.26 7.92
N GLY A 158 0.27 -9.26 7.79
CA GLY A 158 1.70 -9.26 8.16
C GLY A 158 2.63 -10.01 7.21
N GLY A 159 2.17 -11.08 6.54
CA GLY A 159 3.00 -11.89 5.65
C GLY A 159 3.26 -11.27 4.30
N SER A 160 2.21 -10.75 3.64
CA SER A 160 2.29 -10.19 2.29
C SER A 160 3.17 -8.94 2.25
N GLY A 161 2.93 -7.99 3.16
CA GLY A 161 3.72 -6.76 3.30
C GLY A 161 5.18 -7.06 3.63
N THR A 162 5.42 -7.95 4.62
CA THR A 162 6.79 -8.37 5.00
C THR A 162 7.57 -8.94 3.82
N GLY A 163 6.96 -9.84 3.04
CA GLY A 163 7.62 -10.45 1.87
C GLY A 163 7.85 -9.44 0.74
N LEU A 164 6.90 -8.52 0.52
CA LEU A 164 7.05 -7.46 -0.47
C LEU A 164 8.22 -6.52 -0.11
N LEU A 165 8.36 -6.13 1.17
CA LEU A 165 9.47 -5.28 1.59
C LEU A 165 10.83 -5.93 1.34
N LEU A 166 10.97 -7.27 1.51
CA LEU A 166 12.20 -7.98 1.16
C LEU A 166 12.51 -7.91 -0.34
N GLU A 167 11.50 -8.00 -1.19
CA GLU A 167 11.67 -7.80 -2.63
C GLU A 167 12.06 -6.37 -2.97
N LEU A 168 11.42 -5.37 -2.35
CA LEU A 168 11.79 -3.97 -2.52
C LEU A 168 13.24 -3.71 -2.08
N ALA A 169 13.70 -4.35 -1.01
CA ALA A 169 15.09 -4.28 -0.58
C ALA A 169 16.06 -4.77 -1.67
N ASN A 170 15.72 -5.83 -2.41
CA ASN A 170 16.52 -6.29 -3.54
C ASN A 170 16.57 -5.28 -4.69
N GLN A 171 15.45 -4.64 -5.01
CA GLN A 171 15.36 -3.63 -6.06
C GLN A 171 16.19 -2.39 -5.71
N LEU A 172 16.11 -1.96 -4.45
CA LEU A 172 16.79 -0.74 -3.98
C LEU A 172 18.32 -0.90 -3.81
N ARG A 173 18.81 -2.15 -3.67
CA ARG A 173 20.27 -2.40 -3.56
C ARG A 173 21.05 -2.10 -4.84
N SER A 174 20.44 -2.24 -5.99
CA SER A 174 21.15 -2.29 -7.27
C SER A 174 21.48 -0.94 -7.88
N GLY A 175 21.08 0.19 -7.28
CA GLY A 175 21.23 1.49 -7.92
C GLY A 175 21.58 2.65 -7.00
N LYS A 176 22.37 3.59 -7.53
CA LYS A 176 22.44 4.95 -6.97
C LYS A 176 21.13 5.64 -7.26
N ARG A 177 20.44 6.06 -6.20
CA ARG A 177 19.15 6.68 -6.29
C ARG A 177 19.30 8.22 -6.39
N ASN A 178 18.78 8.82 -7.46
CA ASN A 178 18.75 10.27 -7.65
C ASN A 178 17.46 10.88 -7.06
N GLY A 179 17.11 10.52 -5.84
CA GLY A 179 15.91 10.98 -5.15
C GLY A 179 16.12 11.03 -3.65
N TYR A 180 15.03 11.04 -2.89
CA TYR A 180 15.08 10.90 -1.44
C TYR A 180 15.60 9.52 -1.05
N SER A 181 16.17 9.38 0.13
CA SER A 181 16.44 8.07 0.71
C SER A 181 15.14 7.27 0.83
N VAL A 182 15.19 5.95 0.64
CA VAL A 182 14.06 5.06 0.94
C VAL A 182 14.41 4.25 2.16
N TRP A 183 13.54 4.28 3.16
CA TRP A 183 13.66 3.45 4.35
C TRP A 183 12.54 2.41 4.34
N LEU A 184 12.92 1.15 4.33
CA LEU A 184 11.98 0.05 4.50
C LEU A 184 11.89 -0.27 5.98
N VAL A 185 10.66 -0.29 6.51
CA VAL A 185 10.43 -0.44 7.94
C VAL A 185 9.52 -1.63 8.19
N TRP A 186 10.06 -2.66 8.84
CA TRP A 186 9.26 -3.75 9.39
C TRP A 186 8.86 -3.36 10.80
N LEU A 187 7.56 -3.13 10.98
CA LEU A 187 6.97 -2.74 12.25
C LEU A 187 6.57 -3.98 13.04
N ASP A 188 6.77 -3.94 14.34
CA ASP A 188 6.50 -5.04 15.26
C ASP A 188 5.38 -4.69 16.23
N GLY A 189 4.55 -5.68 16.56
CA GLY A 189 3.47 -5.49 17.51
C GLY A 189 2.39 -4.54 17.00
N GLU A 190 2.02 -4.63 15.74
CA GLU A 190 0.86 -3.98 15.19
C GLU A 190 -0.40 -4.58 15.80
N GLU A 191 -0.45 -5.90 15.87
CA GLU A 191 -1.58 -6.70 16.31
C GLU A 191 -1.94 -6.51 17.78
N SER A 192 -3.23 -6.44 18.06
CA SER A 192 -3.71 -6.34 19.43
C SER A 192 -3.50 -7.63 20.23
N VAL A 193 -3.09 -7.49 21.49
CA VAL A 193 -2.92 -8.63 22.39
C VAL A 193 -4.27 -9.16 22.87
N ARG A 194 -5.21 -8.29 23.24
CA ARG A 194 -6.57 -8.66 23.65
C ARG A 194 -7.63 -8.07 22.75
N GLN A 195 -7.61 -6.76 22.56
CA GLN A 195 -8.62 -6.04 21.81
C GLN A 195 -8.05 -4.76 21.24
N TRP A 196 -8.28 -4.55 19.95
CA TRP A 196 -7.83 -3.34 19.26
C TRP A 196 -8.28 -2.07 19.99
N SER A 197 -7.33 -1.21 20.27
CA SER A 197 -7.54 0.10 20.88
C SER A 197 -6.28 0.95 20.78
N ASP A 198 -6.37 2.25 21.06
CA ASP A 198 -5.24 3.19 21.09
C ASP A 198 -4.08 2.75 22.01
N THR A 199 -4.29 1.80 22.90
CA THR A 199 -3.29 1.31 23.87
C THR A 199 -2.97 -0.17 23.71
N ASP A 200 -3.73 -0.91 22.92
CA ASP A 200 -3.54 -2.35 22.69
C ASP A 200 -3.54 -2.65 21.18
N SER A 201 -2.63 -2.02 20.47
CA SER A 201 -2.28 -2.24 19.06
C SER A 201 -1.12 -1.33 18.66
N THR A 202 -0.58 -1.49 17.47
CA THR A 202 0.39 -0.57 16.83
C THR A 202 1.54 -0.14 17.78
N TYR A 203 2.01 -1.06 18.62
CA TYR A 203 3.02 -0.76 19.64
C TYR A 203 4.32 -0.24 19.02
N GLY A 204 4.78 -0.87 17.94
CA GLY A 204 6.00 -0.51 17.25
C GLY A 204 5.93 0.84 16.58
N SER A 205 4.91 1.10 15.80
CA SER A 205 4.74 2.38 15.09
C SER A 205 4.53 3.56 16.04
N ARG A 206 3.77 3.37 17.12
CA ARG A 206 3.58 4.40 18.15
C ARG A 206 4.91 4.76 18.84
N HIS A 207 5.72 3.76 19.19
CA HIS A 207 7.03 4.00 19.78
C HIS A 207 7.98 4.69 18.81
N LEU A 208 8.06 4.20 17.57
CA LEU A 208 8.97 4.72 16.56
C LEU A 208 8.61 6.16 16.17
N ALA A 209 7.32 6.46 15.99
CA ALA A 209 6.86 7.82 15.67
C ALA A 209 7.20 8.81 16.78
N GLU A 210 6.99 8.43 18.05
CA GLU A 210 7.34 9.28 19.19
C GLU A 210 8.85 9.48 19.33
N LYS A 211 9.66 8.41 19.19
CA LYS A 211 11.12 8.48 19.17
C LYS A 211 11.63 9.42 18.08
N TRP A 212 11.13 9.26 16.84
CA TRP A 212 11.55 10.10 15.71
C TRP A 212 11.05 11.54 15.80
N LYS A 213 9.98 11.77 16.56
CA LYS A 213 9.54 13.13 16.92
C LYS A 213 10.49 13.76 17.92
N GLN A 214 10.92 13.02 18.94
CA GLN A 214 11.83 13.52 19.97
C GLN A 214 13.24 13.83 19.44
N ASP A 215 13.77 13.01 18.53
CA ASP A 215 15.09 13.20 17.94
C ASP A 215 15.11 14.07 16.66
N GLY A 216 13.93 14.50 16.21
CA GLY A 216 13.79 15.38 15.04
C GLY A 216 13.76 14.65 13.69
N THR A 217 13.85 13.33 13.64
CA THR A 217 13.82 12.53 12.41
C THR A 217 12.53 12.75 11.61
N ILE A 218 11.38 12.94 12.29
CA ILE A 218 10.08 13.22 11.65
C ILE A 218 10.18 14.36 10.62
N SER A 219 10.94 15.40 10.88
CA SER A 219 11.09 16.56 9.98
C SER A 219 11.76 16.22 8.64
N GLN A 220 12.45 15.09 8.56
CA GLN A 220 13.13 14.61 7.36
C GLN A 220 12.22 13.74 6.49
N LEU A 221 11.09 13.25 7.03
CA LEU A 221 10.21 12.34 6.32
C LEU A 221 9.34 13.09 5.31
N LYS A 222 9.32 12.61 4.08
CA LYS A 222 8.56 13.18 2.96
C LYS A 222 7.22 12.51 2.76
N ALA A 223 7.16 11.21 3.04
CA ALA A 223 5.96 10.39 3.00
C ALA A 223 6.18 9.10 3.79
N PHE A 224 5.09 8.52 4.28
CA PHE A 224 5.02 7.20 4.87
C PHE A 224 3.95 6.40 4.11
N LEU A 225 4.36 5.33 3.44
CA LEU A 225 3.51 4.43 2.67
C LEU A 225 3.46 3.11 3.43
N LEU A 226 2.29 2.77 3.95
CA LEU A 226 2.05 1.47 4.59
C LEU A 226 1.57 0.47 3.54
N ALA A 227 1.95 -0.78 3.67
CA ALA A 227 1.50 -1.89 2.84
C ALA A 227 1.01 -3.03 3.72
N ASP A 228 -0.28 -3.07 3.95
CA ASP A 228 -0.93 -4.11 4.74
C ASP A 228 -1.95 -4.88 3.93
N MET A 229 -2.03 -6.21 4.15
CA MET A 229 -2.97 -7.12 3.48
C MET A 229 -3.01 -7.01 1.94
N ILE A 230 -1.84 -6.79 1.30
CA ILE A 230 -1.72 -6.45 -0.13
C ILE A 230 -1.54 -7.67 -1.05
N GLY A 231 -1.72 -8.87 -0.55
CA GLY A 231 -1.46 -10.11 -1.28
C GLY A 231 -2.71 -10.82 -1.82
N ASP A 232 -3.92 -10.40 -1.46
CA ASP A 232 -5.17 -11.07 -1.87
C ASP A 232 -5.22 -11.27 -3.39
N ALA A 233 -5.64 -12.46 -3.82
CA ALA A 233 -5.79 -12.80 -5.23
C ALA A 233 -6.81 -11.92 -5.96
N ASP A 234 -7.78 -11.36 -5.24
CA ASP A 234 -8.78 -10.40 -5.73
C ASP A 234 -8.50 -8.99 -5.18
N LEU A 235 -7.30 -8.49 -5.41
CA LEU A 235 -6.79 -7.23 -4.87
C LEU A 235 -7.69 -6.03 -5.13
N ASN A 236 -8.12 -5.34 -4.06
CA ASN A 236 -8.93 -4.11 -4.07
C ASN A 236 -8.48 -3.15 -2.97
N ILE A 237 -7.41 -2.40 -3.21
CA ILE A 237 -6.88 -1.42 -2.25
C ILE A 237 -7.94 -0.35 -1.97
N ASP A 238 -8.32 -0.18 -0.72
CA ASP A 238 -9.27 0.81 -0.27
C ASP A 238 -8.65 2.22 -0.19
N ARG A 239 -9.48 3.25 -0.36
CA ARG A 239 -9.09 4.62 -0.04
C ARG A 239 -9.29 4.86 1.45
N ASP A 240 -8.24 5.21 2.16
CA ASP A 240 -8.33 5.44 3.60
C ASP A 240 -8.64 6.91 3.92
N GLN A 241 -9.66 7.15 4.76
CA GLN A 241 -10.08 8.49 5.19
C GLN A 241 -9.07 9.17 6.14
N ASN A 242 -8.22 8.39 6.81
CA ASN A 242 -7.21 8.87 7.75
C ASN A 242 -5.87 9.14 7.06
N SER A 243 -5.73 8.76 5.81
CA SER A 243 -4.58 9.02 4.97
C SER A 243 -4.54 10.45 4.43
N THR A 244 -3.38 10.88 3.97
CA THR A 244 -3.18 12.23 3.41
C THR A 244 -3.64 12.27 1.97
N GLY A 245 -4.73 12.98 1.68
CA GLY A 245 -5.43 12.95 0.39
C GLY A 245 -4.53 13.19 -0.84
N TRP A 246 -3.57 14.15 -0.80
CA TRP A 246 -2.69 14.38 -1.93
C TRP A 246 -1.73 13.19 -2.18
N LEU A 247 -1.38 12.43 -1.14
CA LEU A 247 -0.48 11.27 -1.27
C LEU A 247 -1.24 10.08 -1.84
N GLU A 248 -2.48 9.86 -1.41
CA GLU A 248 -3.35 8.86 -2.06
C GLU A 248 -3.63 9.20 -3.52
N ASP A 249 -3.90 10.48 -3.84
CA ASP A 249 -4.07 10.91 -5.23
C ASP A 249 -2.81 10.64 -6.07
N LEU A 250 -1.61 10.77 -5.48
CA LEU A 250 -0.36 10.45 -6.13
C LEU A 250 -0.22 8.92 -6.33
N VAL A 251 -0.57 8.10 -5.33
CA VAL A 251 -0.61 6.64 -5.44
C VAL A 251 -1.57 6.21 -6.56
N TYR A 252 -2.77 6.81 -6.63
CA TYR A 252 -3.73 6.53 -7.70
C TYR A 252 -3.18 6.92 -9.09
N GLN A 253 -2.48 8.05 -9.20
CA GLN A 253 -1.81 8.45 -10.44
C GLN A 253 -0.71 7.45 -10.83
N ALA A 254 0.07 6.97 -9.85
CA ALA A 254 1.07 5.92 -10.09
C ALA A 254 0.40 4.63 -10.59
N ALA A 255 -0.68 4.19 -9.94
CA ALA A 255 -1.46 3.03 -10.38
C ALA A 255 -2.01 3.22 -11.80
N SER A 256 -2.56 4.42 -12.12
CA SER A 256 -3.09 4.75 -13.43
C SER A 256 -2.00 4.73 -14.53
N LYS A 257 -0.83 5.28 -14.24
CA LYS A 257 0.33 5.28 -15.15
C LYS A 257 0.78 3.86 -15.50
N LEU A 258 0.64 2.93 -14.54
CA LEU A 258 1.01 1.53 -14.69
C LEU A 258 -0.12 0.64 -15.26
N GLY A 259 -1.32 1.19 -15.43
CA GLY A 259 -2.50 0.46 -15.89
C GLY A 259 -3.18 -0.38 -14.80
N TYR A 260 -2.93 -0.08 -13.52
CA TYR A 260 -3.44 -0.83 -12.36
C TYR A 260 -4.57 -0.12 -11.60
N GLN A 261 -5.07 1.00 -12.12
CA GLN A 261 -6.07 1.84 -11.44
C GLN A 261 -7.35 1.11 -11.02
N SER A 262 -7.71 0.01 -11.70
CA SER A 262 -8.89 -0.80 -11.36
C SER A 262 -8.78 -1.52 -10.02
N HIS A 263 -7.59 -1.62 -9.44
CA HIS A 263 -7.33 -2.26 -8.16
C HIS A 263 -7.24 -1.25 -7.01
N PHE A 264 -7.49 0.04 -7.27
CA PHE A 264 -7.27 1.08 -6.27
C PHE A 264 -8.50 1.95 -6.08
N PHE A 265 -8.88 2.14 -4.82
CA PHE A 265 -9.77 3.20 -4.34
C PHE A 265 -11.22 3.12 -4.85
N ALA A 266 -11.70 1.89 -5.14
CA ALA A 266 -13.11 1.66 -5.45
C ALA A 266 -14.04 1.94 -4.24
N ARG A 267 -13.52 1.75 -3.02
CA ARG A 267 -14.21 2.04 -1.76
C ARG A 267 -13.40 3.02 -0.93
N THR A 268 -14.08 3.67 0.02
CA THR A 268 -13.46 4.58 0.98
C THR A 268 -13.86 4.17 2.38
N LEU A 269 -12.88 3.88 3.23
CA LEU A 269 -13.08 3.42 4.60
C LEU A 269 -12.14 4.17 5.55
N PRO A 270 -12.50 4.38 6.82
CA PRO A 270 -11.54 4.84 7.84
C PRO A 270 -10.74 3.64 8.34
N MET A 271 -9.42 3.69 8.20
CA MET A 271 -8.52 2.67 8.74
C MET A 271 -7.79 3.21 9.98
N GLU A 272 -7.63 2.34 10.97
CA GLU A 272 -6.80 2.57 12.15
C GLU A 272 -5.66 1.57 12.07
N ASP A 273 -4.44 2.03 11.75
CA ASP A 273 -3.29 1.18 11.48
C ASP A 273 -1.97 1.92 11.80
N ASP A 274 -0.84 1.31 11.52
CA ASP A 274 0.54 1.78 11.77
C ASP A 274 0.87 3.15 11.15
N HIS A 275 0.12 3.62 10.16
CA HIS A 275 0.25 4.96 9.60
C HIS A 275 -0.25 6.08 10.53
N ILE A 276 -1.20 5.79 11.43
CA ILE A 276 -1.86 6.77 12.30
C ILE A 276 -0.88 7.50 13.24
N PRO A 277 0.07 6.84 13.92
CA PRO A 277 1.05 7.52 14.74
C PRO A 277 1.89 8.54 13.97
N PHE A 278 2.25 8.22 12.72
CA PHE A 278 3.02 9.11 11.86
C PHE A 278 2.17 10.27 11.33
N ALA A 279 0.89 10.03 10.99
CA ALA A 279 -0.06 11.10 10.66
C ALA A 279 -0.21 12.10 11.80
N LYS A 280 -0.40 11.60 13.04
CA LYS A 280 -0.46 12.43 14.26
C LYS A 280 0.84 13.21 14.53
N ALA A 281 1.99 12.70 14.04
CA ALA A 281 3.28 13.39 14.09
C ALA A 281 3.50 14.39 12.94
N GLY A 282 2.54 14.50 12.00
CA GLY A 282 2.58 15.47 10.90
C GLY A 282 3.28 14.97 9.64
N VAL A 283 3.57 13.68 9.52
CA VAL A 283 4.09 13.07 8.30
C VAL A 283 2.94 12.83 7.33
N PRO A 284 3.09 13.15 6.02
CA PRO A 284 2.13 12.69 5.02
C PRO A 284 2.12 11.17 4.94
N VAL A 285 0.93 10.55 5.08
CA VAL A 285 0.77 9.09 5.13
C VAL A 285 -0.20 8.60 4.05
N ALA A 286 0.01 7.39 3.55
CA ALA A 286 -0.99 6.63 2.79
C ALA A 286 -0.92 5.17 3.22
N ASP A 287 -2.08 4.65 3.58
CA ASP A 287 -2.30 3.25 3.87
C ASP A 287 -2.77 2.54 2.60
N LEU A 288 -1.99 1.57 2.12
CA LEU A 288 -2.34 0.69 1.02
C LEU A 288 -2.80 -0.63 1.62
N ILE A 289 -4.09 -0.72 1.87
CA ILE A 289 -4.69 -1.89 2.50
C ILE A 289 -5.86 -2.42 1.66
N ASP A 290 -5.93 -3.73 1.49
CA ASP A 290 -7.11 -4.43 0.97
C ASP A 290 -7.90 -5.02 2.14
N PHE A 291 -8.92 -4.28 2.59
CA PHE A 291 -9.79 -4.70 3.68
C PHE A 291 -11.08 -5.37 3.18
N ASP A 292 -10.96 -6.17 2.08
CA ASP A 292 -12.04 -7.00 1.50
C ASP A 292 -11.57 -8.45 1.28
N TYR A 293 -11.00 -9.03 2.30
CA TYR A 293 -10.30 -10.32 2.23
C TYR A 293 -11.27 -11.50 2.32
N GLY A 294 -11.71 -11.96 1.14
CA GLY A 294 -12.78 -12.93 0.98
C GLY A 294 -14.17 -12.36 1.26
N TYR A 295 -15.21 -13.12 0.92
CA TYR A 295 -16.60 -12.65 1.06
C TYR A 295 -16.91 -12.20 2.50
N ASN A 296 -17.30 -10.93 2.68
CA ASN A 296 -17.50 -10.32 3.99
C ASN A 296 -16.27 -10.41 4.91
N ASN A 297 -15.08 -10.30 4.36
CA ASN A 297 -13.82 -10.33 5.11
C ASN A 297 -13.60 -11.62 5.93
N VAL A 298 -14.06 -12.77 5.40
CA VAL A 298 -14.12 -14.05 6.13
C VAL A 298 -12.75 -14.65 6.42
N PHE A 299 -11.71 -14.24 5.71
CA PHE A 299 -10.34 -14.76 5.93
C PHE A 299 -9.55 -13.94 6.95
N TRP A 300 -9.90 -12.65 7.12
CA TRP A 300 -9.23 -11.76 8.05
C TRP A 300 -9.33 -12.26 9.50
N HIS A 301 -8.20 -12.25 10.21
CA HIS A 301 -8.06 -12.70 11.60
C HIS A 301 -8.59 -14.13 11.85
N THR A 302 -8.48 -15.00 10.85
CA THR A 302 -8.85 -16.43 10.95
C THR A 302 -7.72 -17.33 10.46
N THR A 303 -7.80 -18.62 10.82
CA THR A 303 -6.85 -19.63 10.32
C THR A 303 -6.98 -19.92 8.81
N GLN A 304 -7.89 -19.21 8.11
CA GLN A 304 -8.05 -19.28 6.66
C GLN A 304 -7.16 -18.25 5.93
N ASP A 305 -6.49 -17.36 6.65
CA ASP A 305 -5.47 -16.49 6.07
C ASP A 305 -4.21 -17.30 5.73
N THR A 306 -4.21 -17.85 4.52
CA THR A 306 -3.23 -18.84 4.04
C THR A 306 -2.77 -18.54 2.62
N LEU A 307 -1.61 -19.08 2.23
CA LEU A 307 -0.94 -18.80 0.95
C LEU A 307 -1.79 -19.05 -0.31
N ASP A 308 -2.80 -19.93 -0.24
CA ASP A 308 -3.70 -20.23 -1.35
C ASP A 308 -4.70 -19.11 -1.66
N LYS A 309 -4.80 -18.11 -0.79
CA LYS A 309 -5.61 -16.90 -1.00
C LYS A 309 -4.83 -15.79 -1.70
N LEU A 310 -3.51 -15.93 -1.82
CA LEU A 310 -2.63 -14.88 -2.30
C LEU A 310 -2.26 -15.05 -3.77
N SER A 311 -1.91 -13.93 -4.42
CA SER A 311 -1.45 -13.89 -5.81
C SER A 311 -0.11 -13.18 -5.93
N PRO A 312 0.87 -13.73 -6.68
CA PRO A 312 2.06 -12.99 -7.07
C PRO A 312 1.74 -11.70 -7.83
N LYS A 313 0.60 -11.69 -8.55
CA LYS A 313 0.16 -10.51 -9.33
C LYS A 313 -0.24 -9.35 -8.43
N SER A 314 -0.85 -9.61 -7.30
CA SER A 314 -1.23 -8.59 -6.32
C SER A 314 0.02 -7.94 -5.70
N LEU A 315 1.02 -8.74 -5.36
CA LEU A 315 2.32 -8.25 -4.91
C LEU A 315 3.03 -7.41 -5.98
N GLU A 316 2.95 -7.83 -7.26
CA GLU A 316 3.48 -7.06 -8.40
C GLU A 316 2.80 -5.70 -8.51
N ILE A 317 1.47 -5.67 -8.50
CA ILE A 317 0.69 -4.46 -8.62
C ILE A 317 1.06 -3.47 -7.50
N THR A 318 1.00 -3.90 -6.26
CA THR A 318 1.29 -3.03 -5.11
C THR A 318 2.76 -2.60 -5.08
N GLY A 319 3.69 -3.53 -5.31
CA GLY A 319 5.11 -3.21 -5.30
C GLY A 319 5.53 -2.24 -6.40
N ASP A 320 5.01 -2.42 -7.61
CA ASP A 320 5.26 -1.51 -8.73
C ASP A 320 4.68 -0.11 -8.45
N VAL A 321 3.46 -0.04 -7.89
CA VAL A 321 2.81 1.22 -7.53
C VAL A 321 3.58 1.94 -6.42
N LEU A 322 4.06 1.23 -5.41
CA LEU A 322 4.91 1.80 -4.36
C LEU A 322 6.19 2.40 -4.93
N LEU A 323 6.91 1.67 -5.80
CA LEU A 323 8.14 2.16 -6.43
C LEU A 323 7.89 3.38 -7.33
N GLU A 324 6.80 3.37 -8.11
CA GLU A 324 6.43 4.50 -8.97
C GLU A 324 5.97 5.70 -8.12
N SER A 325 5.24 5.47 -7.01
CA SER A 325 4.87 6.54 -6.07
C SER A 325 6.10 7.21 -5.48
N VAL A 326 7.10 6.44 -5.06
CA VAL A 326 8.38 6.98 -4.59
C VAL A 326 9.07 7.81 -5.69
N ARG A 327 9.09 7.32 -6.95
CA ARG A 327 9.65 8.05 -8.08
C ARG A 327 8.91 9.37 -8.35
N MET A 328 7.60 9.39 -8.19
CA MET A 328 6.79 10.62 -8.34
C MET A 328 7.00 11.59 -7.17
N ILE A 329 7.18 11.10 -5.94
CA ILE A 329 7.54 11.92 -4.77
C ILE A 329 8.92 12.57 -4.99
N ASP A 330 9.86 11.87 -5.60
CA ASP A 330 11.17 12.41 -5.93
C ASP A 330 11.10 13.62 -6.88
N GLN A 331 10.03 13.79 -7.64
CA GLN A 331 9.85 14.87 -8.61
C GLN A 331 9.20 16.12 -8.00
N LYS A 332 8.67 16.02 -6.78
CA LYS A 332 8.11 17.16 -6.04
C LYS A 332 9.21 17.91 -5.27
#